data_9f5e1637cc4b85d2797ef36ada7b54fb
#
_entry.id   9f5e1637cc4b85d2797ef36ada7b54fb
#
_cell.length_a   1.000
_cell.length_b   1.000
_cell.length_c   1.000
_cell.angle_alpha   90.00
_cell.angle_beta   90.00
_cell.angle_gamma   90.00
#
_symmetry.space_group_name_H-M   'P 1'
#
loop_
_entity.id
_entity.type
_entity.pdbx_description
1 polymer ?
#
loop_
_entity_poly.entity_id
_entity_poly.type
_entity_poly.pdbx_seq_one_letter_code
_entity_poly.pdbx_strand_id
1 'polypeptide(L)'
;MKNSFFPLVISLFVLAVAPAWGQTAPARAAQPLAVGTAAPSFKAKDATGRPVELPQLLKKGPVVLYFYRGQWCPYCSKQLSQLQDSLQLLTAKGAQVVVITPETPENIGKTVAKTQAAFPIVHDRGFAIMTAYHTAFTVDAATAQKYRGFGVDLRQANGAPEDVLPVPATYVIGRNGRIRYVYFNPDYKQRASVRRIAAAL
;
A
#
# COMPACT_ATOMS: atom_id res chain seq x y z
N MET A 1 -50.39 4.44 74.08
CA MET A 1 -49.58 5.26 73.17
C MET A 1 -48.39 4.38 72.73
N LYS A 2 -48.44 3.72 71.53
CA LYS A 2 -47.37 2.84 71.01
C LYS A 2 -46.60 3.60 69.94
N ASN A 3 -45.32 3.95 70.22
CA ASN A 3 -44.43 4.53 69.22
C ASN A 3 -43.81 3.44 68.44
N SER A 4 -44.13 3.39 67.16
CA SER A 4 -43.47 2.50 66.18
C SER A 4 -42.32 3.23 65.52
N PHE A 5 -41.04 2.82 65.82
CA PHE A 5 -39.86 3.25 65.13
C PHE A 5 -39.64 2.37 63.87
N PHE A 6 -39.71 2.98 62.72
CA PHE A 6 -39.30 2.36 61.45
C PHE A 6 -37.84 2.65 61.21
N PRO A 7 -36.96 1.67 60.95
CA PRO A 7 -35.60 1.95 60.57
C PRO A 7 -35.50 2.22 59.08
N LEU A 8 -34.93 3.35 58.74
CA LEU A 8 -34.58 3.77 57.38
C LEU A 8 -33.40 2.97 56.90
N VAL A 9 -33.62 2.02 55.98
CA VAL A 9 -32.52 1.27 55.33
C VAL A 9 -32.01 2.10 54.13
N ILE A 10 -30.84 2.71 54.28
CA ILE A 10 -30.13 3.41 53.24
C ILE A 10 -29.38 2.35 52.41
N SER A 11 -29.90 1.97 51.25
CA SER A 11 -29.19 1.13 50.28
C SER A 11 -28.13 1.94 49.55
N LEU A 12 -26.87 1.67 49.89
CA LEU A 12 -25.71 2.23 49.18
C LEU A 12 -25.55 1.50 47.82
N PHE A 13 -25.93 2.15 46.73
CA PHE A 13 -25.62 1.66 45.39
C PHE A 13 -24.16 1.94 45.08
N VAL A 14 -23.33 0.92 45.16
CA VAL A 14 -21.93 0.96 44.65
C VAL A 14 -21.98 0.81 43.13
N LEU A 15 -21.80 1.92 42.42
CA LEU A 15 -21.57 1.90 40.97
C LEU A 15 -20.18 1.28 40.71
N ALA A 16 -20.15 0.01 40.30
CA ALA A 16 -18.94 -0.63 39.83
C ALA A 16 -18.61 -0.06 38.43
N VAL A 17 -17.60 0.81 38.36
CA VAL A 17 -16.99 1.28 37.11
C VAL A 17 -16.13 0.12 36.57
N ALA A 18 -16.63 -0.61 35.62
CA ALA A 18 -15.84 -1.62 34.91
C ALA A 18 -14.75 -0.93 34.06
N PRO A 19 -13.46 -1.33 34.15
CA PRO A 19 -12.44 -0.79 33.29
C PRO A 19 -12.77 -1.18 31.84
N ALA A 20 -12.94 -0.18 30.95
CA ALA A 20 -13.03 -0.41 29.52
C ALA A 20 -11.67 -0.94 29.03
N TRP A 21 -11.55 -2.22 28.92
CA TRP A 21 -10.42 -2.86 28.25
C TRP A 21 -10.52 -2.47 26.79
N GLY A 22 -9.62 -1.57 26.37
CA GLY A 22 -9.49 -1.18 24.98
C GLY A 22 -9.20 -2.42 24.13
N GLN A 23 -10.22 -2.96 23.50
CA GLN A 23 -10.04 -3.95 22.44
C GLN A 23 -9.37 -3.24 21.28
N THR A 24 -8.04 -3.35 21.20
CA THR A 24 -7.32 -3.04 19.96
C THR A 24 -7.89 -3.98 18.89
N ALA A 25 -8.70 -3.42 18.00
CA ALA A 25 -9.20 -4.17 16.86
C ALA A 25 -8.01 -4.84 16.15
N PRO A 26 -8.10 -6.13 15.78
CA PRO A 26 -7.03 -6.79 15.06
C PRO A 26 -6.73 -5.95 13.82
N ALA A 27 -5.44 -5.74 13.53
CA ALA A 27 -5.00 -5.01 12.35
C ALA A 27 -5.74 -5.60 11.13
N ARG A 28 -6.63 -4.82 10.56
CA ARG A 28 -7.49 -5.27 9.46
C ARG A 28 -6.56 -5.71 8.33
N ALA A 29 -6.61 -7.00 7.99
CA ALA A 29 -5.83 -7.52 6.88
C ALA A 29 -6.04 -6.61 5.67
N ALA A 30 -4.94 -6.17 5.04
CA ALA A 30 -5.00 -5.26 3.91
C ALA A 30 -5.97 -5.82 2.86
N GLN A 31 -7.01 -5.05 2.55
CA GLN A 31 -8.02 -5.41 1.53
C GLN A 31 -7.96 -4.35 0.43
N PRO A 32 -7.99 -4.75 -0.84
CA PRO A 32 -7.90 -3.78 -1.93
C PRO A 32 -9.12 -2.86 -1.99
N LEU A 33 -8.94 -1.71 -2.62
CA LEU A 33 -10.06 -0.86 -3.04
C LEU A 33 -10.89 -1.59 -4.09
N ALA A 34 -12.21 -1.42 -4.05
CA ALA A 34 -13.12 -2.09 -4.97
C ALA A 34 -13.08 -1.46 -6.38
N VAL A 35 -13.29 -2.29 -7.41
CA VAL A 35 -13.55 -1.83 -8.77
C VAL A 35 -14.79 -0.93 -8.78
N GLY A 36 -14.75 0.15 -9.55
CA GLY A 36 -15.81 1.15 -9.65
C GLY A 36 -15.67 2.31 -8.64
N THR A 37 -14.86 2.18 -7.58
CA THR A 37 -14.65 3.28 -6.61
C THR A 37 -13.69 4.35 -7.19
N ALA A 38 -13.77 5.56 -6.64
CA ALA A 38 -12.81 6.62 -6.97
C ALA A 38 -11.42 6.24 -6.47
N ALA A 39 -10.41 6.38 -7.34
CA ALA A 39 -9.03 6.17 -6.97
C ALA A 39 -8.54 7.33 -6.09
N PRO A 40 -7.88 7.05 -4.95
CA PRO A 40 -7.28 8.11 -4.13
C PRO A 40 -6.30 8.95 -4.95
N SER A 41 -6.46 10.26 -4.89
CA SER A 41 -5.56 11.19 -5.57
C SER A 41 -4.23 11.30 -4.83
N PHE A 42 -3.15 11.49 -5.57
CA PHE A 42 -1.85 11.75 -4.99
C PHE A 42 -1.03 12.75 -5.82
N LYS A 43 -0.11 13.40 -5.13
CA LYS A 43 0.96 14.21 -5.70
C LYS A 43 2.26 13.78 -5.06
N ALA A 44 3.22 13.38 -5.86
CA ALA A 44 4.51 12.86 -5.41
C ALA A 44 5.63 13.27 -6.39
N LYS A 45 6.84 12.85 -6.10
CA LYS A 45 7.97 12.96 -7.02
C LYS A 45 8.52 11.56 -7.30
N ASP A 46 8.98 11.33 -8.54
CA ASP A 46 9.75 10.12 -8.82
C ASP A 46 11.17 10.21 -8.20
N ALA A 47 11.92 9.14 -8.30
CA ALA A 47 13.28 9.07 -7.75
C ALA A 47 14.26 10.10 -8.35
N THR A 48 13.91 10.72 -9.49
CA THR A 48 14.71 11.79 -10.13
C THR A 48 14.23 13.20 -9.76
N GLY A 49 13.20 13.31 -8.90
CA GLY A 49 12.62 14.57 -8.45
C GLY A 49 11.52 15.12 -9.36
N ARG A 50 11.16 14.45 -10.46
CA ARG A 50 10.09 14.89 -11.37
C ARG A 50 8.71 14.70 -10.73
N PRO A 51 7.77 15.68 -10.90
CA PRO A 51 6.45 15.55 -10.34
C PRO A 51 5.64 14.41 -10.99
N VAL A 52 4.95 13.63 -10.17
CA VAL A 52 4.03 12.57 -10.57
C VAL A 52 2.72 12.80 -9.85
N GLU A 53 1.72 13.27 -10.58
CA GLU A 53 0.41 13.62 -10.02
C GLU A 53 -0.68 12.83 -10.74
N LEU A 54 -1.47 12.06 -10.00
CA LEU A 54 -2.54 11.23 -10.60
C LEU A 54 -3.50 12.05 -11.48
N PRO A 55 -3.99 13.25 -11.06
CA PRO A 55 -4.90 14.02 -11.90
C PRO A 55 -4.29 14.47 -13.24
N GLN A 56 -2.98 14.76 -13.27
CA GLN A 56 -2.30 15.16 -14.51
C GLN A 56 -2.07 13.95 -15.44
N LEU A 57 -1.78 12.80 -14.87
CA LEU A 57 -1.63 11.56 -15.63
C LEU A 57 -2.96 11.15 -16.27
N LEU A 58 -4.08 11.26 -15.55
CA LEU A 58 -5.41 10.91 -16.06
C LEU A 58 -5.87 11.80 -17.24
N LYS A 59 -5.37 13.03 -17.34
CA LYS A 59 -5.60 13.89 -18.53
C LYS A 59 -4.95 13.28 -19.78
N LYS A 60 -3.81 12.59 -19.63
CA LYS A 60 -3.07 11.98 -20.74
C LYS A 60 -3.64 10.60 -21.13
N GLY A 61 -4.13 9.83 -20.17
CA GLY A 61 -4.68 8.50 -20.42
C GLY A 61 -5.10 7.76 -19.15
N PRO A 62 -5.56 6.51 -19.26
CA PRO A 62 -5.74 5.66 -18.09
C PRO A 62 -4.40 5.43 -17.40
N VAL A 63 -4.41 5.19 -16.08
CA VAL A 63 -3.19 5.00 -15.29
C VAL A 63 -3.12 3.55 -14.80
N VAL A 64 -1.97 2.92 -15.00
CA VAL A 64 -1.63 1.64 -14.40
C VAL A 64 -0.69 1.90 -13.24
N LEU A 65 -1.15 1.62 -12.03
CA LEU A 65 -0.43 1.87 -10.79
C LEU A 65 0.01 0.55 -10.18
N TYR A 66 1.34 0.36 -10.04
CA TYR A 66 1.93 -0.82 -9.41
C TYR A 66 2.45 -0.50 -8.03
N PHE A 67 2.29 -1.45 -7.09
CA PHE A 67 2.92 -1.41 -5.77
C PHE A 67 3.90 -2.58 -5.64
N TYR A 68 5.17 -2.28 -5.31
CA TYR A 68 6.19 -3.31 -5.11
C TYR A 68 6.97 -3.07 -3.81
N ARG A 69 7.59 -4.14 -3.31
CA ARG A 69 8.17 -4.20 -1.96
C ARG A 69 9.55 -3.57 -1.88
N GLY A 70 10.42 -3.84 -2.86
CA GLY A 70 11.77 -3.34 -2.85
C GLY A 70 12.71 -4.05 -3.85
N GLN A 71 13.88 -3.43 -4.11
CA GLN A 71 14.93 -3.91 -5.00
C GLN A 71 15.50 -5.28 -4.55
N TRP A 72 15.48 -5.54 -3.25
CA TRP A 72 15.93 -6.76 -2.62
C TRP A 72 14.99 -7.95 -2.89
N CYS A 73 13.78 -7.71 -3.38
CA CYS A 73 12.79 -8.74 -3.64
C CYS A 73 12.92 -9.30 -5.07
N PRO A 74 13.36 -10.56 -5.28
CA PRO A 74 13.59 -11.10 -6.62
C PRO A 74 12.32 -11.18 -7.47
N TYR A 75 11.15 -11.44 -6.87
CA TYR A 75 9.86 -11.45 -7.57
C TYR A 75 9.47 -10.05 -8.05
N CYS A 76 9.85 -9.01 -7.30
CA CYS A 76 9.60 -7.62 -7.69
C CYS A 76 10.48 -7.25 -8.90
N SER A 77 11.77 -7.53 -8.84
CA SER A 77 12.68 -7.28 -9.96
C SER A 77 12.22 -8.00 -11.23
N LYS A 78 11.84 -9.29 -11.12
CA LYS A 78 11.29 -10.06 -12.24
C LYS A 78 10.03 -9.41 -12.83
N GLN A 79 9.09 -8.98 -11.97
CA GLN A 79 7.87 -8.31 -12.41
C GLN A 79 8.16 -7.00 -13.14
N LEU A 80 9.06 -6.18 -12.61
CA LEU A 80 9.40 -4.88 -13.21
C LEU A 80 10.15 -5.04 -14.54
N SER A 81 11.04 -6.04 -14.66
CA SER A 81 11.67 -6.37 -15.95
C SER A 81 10.61 -6.82 -16.98
N GLN A 82 9.70 -7.74 -16.61
CA GLN A 82 8.61 -8.16 -17.50
C GLN A 82 7.68 -7.00 -17.88
N LEU A 83 7.45 -6.05 -16.95
CA LEU A 83 6.69 -4.85 -17.25
C LEU A 83 7.43 -3.97 -18.26
N GLN A 84 8.74 -3.79 -18.09
CA GLN A 84 9.58 -3.04 -19.04
C GLN A 84 9.57 -3.69 -20.42
N ASP A 85 9.80 -5.00 -20.53
CA ASP A 85 9.80 -5.74 -21.78
C ASP A 85 8.45 -5.66 -22.53
N SER A 86 7.36 -5.53 -21.76
CA SER A 86 5.99 -5.49 -22.30
C SER A 86 5.35 -4.11 -22.22
N LEU A 87 6.11 -3.06 -21.93
CA LEU A 87 5.58 -1.70 -21.66
C LEU A 87 4.74 -1.18 -22.82
N GLN A 88 5.15 -1.49 -24.06
CA GLN A 88 4.45 -1.07 -25.26
C GLN A 88 3.00 -1.61 -25.33
N LEU A 89 2.70 -2.78 -24.74
CA LEU A 89 1.32 -3.29 -24.67
C LEU A 89 0.36 -2.37 -23.90
N LEU A 90 0.89 -1.59 -22.97
CA LEU A 90 0.13 -0.63 -22.16
C LEU A 90 0.14 0.76 -22.79
N THR A 91 1.32 1.24 -23.21
CA THR A 91 1.48 2.60 -23.77
C THR A 91 0.83 2.76 -25.12
N ALA A 92 0.77 1.73 -25.98
CA ALA A 92 0.03 1.73 -27.25
C ALA A 92 -1.48 1.94 -27.04
N LYS A 93 -2.01 1.65 -25.84
CA LYS A 93 -3.39 1.95 -25.45
C LYS A 93 -3.53 3.30 -24.74
N GLY A 94 -2.48 4.13 -24.77
CA GLY A 94 -2.43 5.45 -24.14
C GLY A 94 -2.26 5.41 -22.62
N ALA A 95 -1.98 4.24 -22.03
CA ALA A 95 -1.85 4.13 -20.58
C ALA A 95 -0.56 4.78 -20.06
N GLN A 96 -0.68 5.46 -18.92
CA GLN A 96 0.43 5.97 -18.13
C GLN A 96 0.78 4.94 -17.07
N VAL A 97 2.03 4.50 -17.00
CA VAL A 97 2.48 3.53 -16.00
C VAL A 97 3.22 4.25 -14.88
N VAL A 98 2.86 3.97 -13.63
CA VAL A 98 3.53 4.49 -12.43
C VAL A 98 3.74 3.34 -11.45
N VAL A 99 4.90 3.32 -10.84
CA VAL A 99 5.27 2.32 -9.84
C VAL A 99 5.49 3.01 -8.50
N ILE A 100 4.95 2.46 -7.42
CA ILE A 100 5.04 2.99 -6.05
C ILE A 100 5.81 2.01 -5.19
N THR A 101 6.71 2.53 -4.36
CA THR A 101 7.48 1.75 -3.39
C THR A 101 7.80 2.60 -2.16
N PRO A 102 7.94 1.99 -0.98
CA PRO A 102 8.45 2.68 0.19
C PRO A 102 9.96 2.98 0.13
N GLU A 103 10.71 2.33 -0.78
CA GLU A 103 12.17 2.43 -0.82
C GLU A 103 12.69 3.83 -1.08
N THR A 104 13.86 4.09 -0.52
CA THR A 104 14.60 5.34 -0.75
C THR A 104 14.93 5.54 -2.24
N PRO A 105 15.12 6.79 -2.69
CA PRO A 105 15.54 7.07 -4.07
C PRO A 105 16.80 6.35 -4.49
N GLU A 106 17.76 6.14 -3.57
CA GLU A 106 18.98 5.37 -3.84
C GLU A 106 18.67 3.92 -4.21
N ASN A 107 17.80 3.25 -3.44
CA ASN A 107 17.42 1.86 -3.72
C ASN A 107 16.54 1.75 -4.98
N ILE A 108 15.71 2.76 -5.27
CA ILE A 108 15.00 2.88 -6.54
C ILE A 108 16.00 2.96 -7.70
N GLY A 109 17.09 3.71 -7.56
CA GLY A 109 18.18 3.76 -8.55
C GLY A 109 18.74 2.37 -8.87
N LYS A 110 18.95 1.52 -7.86
CA LYS A 110 19.39 0.12 -8.04
C LYS A 110 18.33 -0.70 -8.80
N THR A 111 17.04 -0.48 -8.51
CA THR A 111 15.94 -1.10 -9.27
C THR A 111 15.96 -0.68 -10.73
N VAL A 112 16.07 0.62 -11.03
CA VAL A 112 16.12 1.14 -12.40
C VAL A 112 17.31 0.54 -13.16
N ALA A 113 18.51 0.54 -12.56
CA ALA A 113 19.70 -0.04 -13.17
C ALA A 113 19.52 -1.52 -13.50
N LYS A 114 18.89 -2.29 -12.62
CA LYS A 114 18.68 -3.74 -12.77
C LYS A 114 17.59 -4.08 -13.78
N THR A 115 16.52 -3.29 -13.86
CA THR A 115 15.31 -3.61 -14.65
C THR A 115 15.18 -2.80 -15.92
N GLN A 116 16.06 -1.80 -16.12
CA GLN A 116 16.00 -0.83 -17.23
C GLN A 116 14.65 -0.10 -17.32
N ALA A 117 14.00 0.12 -16.17
CA ALA A 117 12.66 0.71 -16.08
C ALA A 117 12.61 2.12 -16.70
N ALA A 118 11.79 2.29 -17.76
CA ALA A 118 11.55 3.55 -18.45
C ALA A 118 10.30 4.30 -17.91
N PHE A 119 9.65 3.77 -16.91
CA PHE A 119 8.48 4.37 -16.24
C PHE A 119 8.88 5.00 -14.90
N PRO A 120 8.13 6.02 -14.42
CA PRO A 120 8.42 6.64 -13.13
C PRO A 120 8.21 5.66 -11.96
N ILE A 121 9.18 5.65 -11.05
CA ILE A 121 9.11 4.95 -9.77
C ILE A 121 9.10 6.01 -8.67
N VAL A 122 8.03 6.04 -7.89
CA VAL A 122 7.78 7.00 -6.82
C VAL A 122 8.22 6.43 -5.49
N HIS A 123 9.01 7.20 -4.75
CA HIS A 123 9.26 6.97 -3.33
C HIS A 123 8.05 7.46 -2.53
N ASP A 124 7.30 6.55 -1.97
CA ASP A 124 6.14 6.86 -1.10
C ASP A 124 6.61 7.13 0.34
N ARG A 125 7.26 8.29 0.52
CA ARG A 125 7.76 8.72 1.83
C ARG A 125 6.60 8.83 2.83
N GLY A 126 6.74 8.13 3.97
CA GLY A 126 5.69 8.09 4.99
C GLY A 126 4.47 7.24 4.60
N PHE A 127 4.57 6.44 3.53
CA PHE A 127 3.59 5.41 3.16
C PHE A 127 2.17 5.92 2.84
N ALA A 128 2.02 7.21 2.50
CA ALA A 128 0.73 7.85 2.34
C ALA A 128 -0.07 7.28 1.16
N ILE A 129 0.58 7.03 0.00
CA ILE A 129 -0.07 6.47 -1.18
C ILE A 129 -0.44 5.01 -0.93
N MET A 130 0.49 4.22 -0.39
CA MET A 130 0.26 2.80 -0.04
C MET A 130 -0.89 2.64 0.94
N THR A 131 -0.99 3.53 1.94
CA THR A 131 -2.09 3.56 2.92
C THR A 131 -3.42 3.90 2.25
N ALA A 132 -3.45 4.95 1.43
CA ALA A 132 -4.66 5.37 0.72
C ALA A 132 -5.18 4.28 -0.25
N TYR A 133 -4.30 3.50 -0.87
CA TYR A 133 -4.64 2.38 -1.74
C TYR A 133 -4.80 1.04 -1.00
N HIS A 134 -4.79 1.06 0.33
CA HIS A 134 -4.96 -0.11 1.20
C HIS A 134 -3.93 -1.22 0.95
N THR A 135 -2.74 -0.88 0.48
CA THR A 135 -1.67 -1.85 0.26
C THR A 135 -0.68 -1.92 1.41
N ALA A 136 -0.55 -0.86 2.22
CA ALA A 136 0.41 -0.81 3.33
C ALA A 136 0.04 -1.80 4.45
N PHE A 137 1.05 -2.50 4.96
CA PHE A 137 0.94 -3.28 6.19
C PHE A 137 2.24 -3.22 6.99
N THR A 138 2.12 -3.29 8.31
CA THR A 138 3.27 -3.38 9.21
C THR A 138 3.76 -4.83 9.25
N VAL A 139 5.06 -5.00 9.04
CA VAL A 139 5.72 -6.30 9.17
C VAL A 139 5.94 -6.59 10.64
N ASP A 140 5.53 -7.77 11.10
CA ASP A 140 5.74 -8.16 12.49
C ASP A 140 7.24 -8.33 12.83
N ALA A 141 7.56 -8.21 14.11
CA ALA A 141 8.95 -8.19 14.57
C ALA A 141 9.72 -9.48 14.22
N ALA A 142 9.06 -10.65 14.26
CA ALA A 142 9.71 -11.92 13.94
C ALA A 142 10.03 -12.00 12.44
N THR A 143 9.12 -11.55 11.58
CA THR A 143 9.33 -11.48 10.13
C THR A 143 10.40 -10.43 9.78
N ALA A 144 10.38 -9.24 10.40
CA ALA A 144 11.41 -8.22 10.22
C ALA A 144 12.80 -8.75 10.62
N GLN A 145 12.88 -9.54 11.71
CA GLN A 145 14.13 -10.20 12.12
C GLN A 145 14.62 -11.21 11.06
N LYS A 146 13.72 -11.97 10.45
CA LYS A 146 14.08 -12.89 9.34
C LYS A 146 14.65 -12.13 8.15
N TYR A 147 14.05 -10.97 7.78
CA TYR A 147 14.58 -10.13 6.71
C TYR A 147 16.00 -9.65 7.04
N ARG A 148 16.26 -9.20 8.27
CA ARG A 148 17.63 -8.81 8.69
C ARG A 148 18.62 -9.97 8.57
N GLY A 149 18.19 -11.21 8.91
CA GLY A 149 18.98 -12.43 8.72
C GLY A 149 19.35 -12.70 7.25
N PHE A 150 18.57 -12.20 6.30
CA PHE A 150 18.88 -12.22 4.86
C PHE A 150 19.57 -10.96 4.35
N GLY A 151 20.05 -10.09 5.25
CA GLY A 151 20.72 -8.84 4.90
C GLY A 151 19.79 -7.71 4.46
N VAL A 152 18.48 -7.80 4.79
CA VAL A 152 17.48 -6.78 4.43
C VAL A 152 16.98 -6.10 5.71
N ASP A 153 17.42 -4.87 5.95
CA ASP A 153 16.84 -3.99 6.95
C ASP A 153 15.77 -3.11 6.29
N LEU A 154 14.51 -3.36 6.62
CA LEU A 154 13.38 -2.65 6.00
C LEU A 154 13.37 -1.16 6.34
N ARG A 155 13.77 -0.78 7.55
CA ARG A 155 13.83 0.63 7.98
C ARG A 155 14.89 1.40 7.21
N GLN A 156 16.06 0.80 7.05
CA GLN A 156 17.12 1.36 6.24
C GLN A 156 16.72 1.39 4.76
N ALA A 157 16.13 0.32 4.24
CA ALA A 157 15.73 0.24 2.83
C ALA A 157 14.68 1.30 2.46
N ASN A 158 13.78 1.61 3.39
CA ASN A 158 12.68 2.55 3.21
C ASN A 158 12.99 3.97 3.71
N GLY A 159 14.06 4.15 4.48
CA GLY A 159 14.39 5.44 5.13
C GLY A 159 13.30 5.87 6.11
N ALA A 160 12.72 4.93 6.87
CA ALA A 160 11.61 5.14 7.77
C ALA A 160 11.80 4.37 9.08
N PRO A 161 11.25 4.82 10.22
CA PRO A 161 11.41 4.15 11.51
C PRO A 161 10.56 2.87 11.65
N GLU A 162 9.59 2.66 10.76
CA GLU A 162 8.68 1.51 10.81
C GLU A 162 9.03 0.45 9.77
N ASP A 163 8.78 -0.81 10.13
CA ASP A 163 8.90 -1.95 9.22
C ASP A 163 7.59 -2.10 8.41
N VAL A 164 7.38 -1.25 7.39
CA VAL A 164 6.18 -1.23 6.54
C VAL A 164 6.51 -1.67 5.12
N LEU A 165 5.65 -2.51 4.56
CA LEU A 165 5.71 -2.97 3.18
C LEU A 165 4.33 -2.87 2.51
N PRO A 166 4.27 -2.76 1.17
CA PRO A 166 3.02 -2.98 0.46
C PRO A 166 2.76 -4.47 0.22
N VAL A 167 1.50 -4.87 0.33
CA VAL A 167 1.01 -6.02 -0.42
C VAL A 167 1.18 -5.68 -1.90
N PRO A 168 1.84 -6.52 -2.70
CA PRO A 168 1.99 -6.25 -4.12
C PRO A 168 0.63 -6.17 -4.80
N ALA A 169 0.38 -5.05 -5.44
CA ALA A 169 -0.90 -4.78 -6.07
C ALA A 169 -0.71 -4.06 -7.42
N THR A 170 -1.73 -4.17 -8.26
CA THR A 170 -1.84 -3.41 -9.51
C THR A 170 -3.25 -2.89 -9.65
N TYR A 171 -3.37 -1.59 -9.85
CA TYR A 171 -4.64 -0.91 -10.12
C TYR A 171 -4.62 -0.35 -11.54
N VAL A 172 -5.71 -0.55 -12.30
CA VAL A 172 -5.97 0.20 -13.53
C VAL A 172 -7.03 1.25 -13.22
N ILE A 173 -6.69 2.51 -13.46
CA ILE A 173 -7.53 3.66 -13.19
C ILE A 173 -7.95 4.27 -14.52
N GLY A 174 -9.24 4.32 -14.78
CA GLY A 174 -9.80 4.94 -15.98
C GLY A 174 -9.62 6.46 -15.98
N ARG A 175 -9.68 7.11 -17.14
CA ARG A 175 -9.60 8.59 -17.30
C ARG A 175 -10.58 9.34 -16.41
N ASN A 176 -11.71 8.72 -16.05
CA ASN A 176 -12.70 9.28 -15.13
C ASN A 176 -12.30 9.18 -13.64
N GLY A 177 -11.08 8.74 -13.33
CA GLY A 177 -10.56 8.59 -11.97
C GLY A 177 -11.13 7.39 -11.20
N ARG A 178 -11.88 6.48 -11.87
CA ARG A 178 -12.40 5.28 -11.21
C ARG A 178 -11.54 4.06 -11.48
N ILE A 179 -11.42 3.19 -10.48
CA ILE A 179 -10.70 1.92 -10.57
C ILE A 179 -11.48 0.99 -11.51
N ARG A 180 -10.82 0.48 -12.56
CA ARG A 180 -11.38 -0.46 -13.53
C ARG A 180 -10.95 -1.90 -13.28
N TYR A 181 -9.76 -2.08 -12.69
CA TYR A 181 -9.18 -3.38 -12.43
C TYR A 181 -8.31 -3.32 -11.20
N VAL A 182 -8.32 -4.38 -10.43
CA VAL A 182 -7.44 -4.58 -9.27
C VAL A 182 -6.87 -5.98 -9.32
N TYR A 183 -5.57 -6.08 -9.17
CA TYR A 183 -4.90 -7.30 -8.75
C TYR A 183 -4.23 -7.04 -7.40
N PHE A 184 -4.57 -7.84 -6.42
CA PHE A 184 -4.06 -7.74 -5.07
C PHE A 184 -3.90 -9.16 -4.52
N ASN A 185 -2.68 -9.53 -4.12
CA ASN A 185 -2.45 -10.86 -3.59
C ASN A 185 -1.44 -10.80 -2.42
N PRO A 186 -1.84 -11.23 -1.20
CA PRO A 186 -0.93 -11.34 -0.06
C PRO A 186 0.24 -12.30 -0.31
N ASP A 187 0.06 -13.35 -1.13
CA ASP A 187 1.19 -14.12 -1.64
C ASP A 187 2.01 -13.26 -2.61
N TYR A 188 3.07 -12.67 -2.10
CA TYR A 188 3.94 -11.77 -2.84
C TYR A 188 4.65 -12.41 -4.05
N LYS A 189 4.55 -13.71 -4.23
CA LYS A 189 5.08 -14.45 -5.39
C LYS A 189 4.15 -14.37 -6.60
N GLN A 190 2.85 -14.17 -6.35
CA GLN A 190 1.83 -14.10 -7.39
C GLN A 190 1.71 -12.67 -7.92
N ARG A 191 1.62 -12.53 -9.24
CA ARG A 191 1.58 -11.23 -9.92
C ARG A 191 0.58 -11.22 -11.07
N ALA A 192 0.00 -10.04 -11.35
CA ALA A 192 -0.78 -9.86 -12.56
C ALA A 192 0.12 -9.91 -13.79
N SER A 193 -0.29 -10.64 -14.84
CA SER A 193 0.39 -10.57 -16.12
C SER A 193 0.09 -9.24 -16.84
N VAL A 194 1.07 -8.70 -17.56
CA VAL A 194 0.90 -7.45 -18.32
C VAL A 194 -0.24 -7.57 -19.34
N ARG A 195 -0.43 -8.74 -19.96
CA ARG A 195 -1.56 -9.00 -20.89
C ARG A 195 -2.93 -8.83 -20.20
N ARG A 196 -3.08 -9.35 -18.96
CA ARG A 196 -4.33 -9.21 -18.19
C ARG A 196 -4.59 -7.74 -17.83
N ILE A 197 -3.55 -6.99 -17.51
CA ILE A 197 -3.63 -5.54 -17.22
C ILE A 197 -4.02 -4.78 -18.51
N ALA A 198 -3.39 -5.10 -19.64
CA ALA A 198 -3.70 -4.51 -20.95
C ALA A 198 -5.14 -4.79 -21.39
N ALA A 199 -5.72 -5.92 -21.02
CA ALA A 199 -7.12 -6.25 -21.29
C ALA A 199 -8.11 -5.40 -20.47
N ALA A 200 -7.67 -4.81 -19.35
CA ALA A 200 -8.49 -3.97 -18.49
C ALA A 200 -8.42 -2.46 -18.85
N LEU A 201 -7.57 -2.07 -19.80
CA LEU A 201 -7.46 -0.73 -20.38
C LEU A 201 -8.51 -0.54 -21.46
#